data_c5ea98c6970a08692cfca8e82c8b6374
#
_entry.id   c5ea98c6970a08692cfca8e82c8b6374
#
_cell.length_a   1.000
_cell.length_b   1.000
_cell.length_c   1.000
_cell.angle_alpha   90.00
_cell.angle_beta   90.00
_cell.angle_gamma   90.00
#
_symmetry.space_group_name_H-M   'P 1'
#
loop_
_entity.id
_entity.type
_entity.pdbx_description
1 polymer ?
#
loop_
_entity_poly.entity_id
_entity_poly.type
_entity_poly.pdbx_seq_one_letter_code
_entity_poly.pdbx_strand_id
1 'polypeptide(L)'
;MQGLLLILFSEIGDKTFFIAVLLALQQDKKAVFAGTYGALAAMTVISVTLGQFLHQLDENLPFETSVPWDDFLAAGLLLFFGVQTIRSAEESKAEEEEEDAKEAVEGLGSTFNDEMALIATTAALVFGAEWGDKSFFATIALAAAADPGQVVGGALAGHFIATAGAVTIGDVIGDYISERVVAYAGGSLFILFAVGTLVDAFNK
;
A
#
# COMPACT_ATOMS: atom_id res chain seq x y z
N MET A 1 0.71 10.74 10.68
CA MET A 1 -0.68 10.22 10.77
C MET A 1 -1.26 9.89 9.39
N GLN A 2 -1.06 10.73 8.38
CA GLN A 2 -1.59 10.53 7.01
C GLN A 2 -1.15 9.19 6.41
N GLY A 3 0.16 8.89 6.40
CA GLY A 3 0.68 7.63 5.87
C GLY A 3 0.11 6.37 6.54
N LEU A 4 -0.11 6.40 7.86
CA LEU A 4 -0.67 5.26 8.58
C LEU A 4 -2.08 4.93 8.11
N LEU A 5 -2.98 5.93 8.11
CA LEU A 5 -4.38 5.70 7.74
C LEU A 5 -4.51 5.33 6.25
N LEU A 6 -3.76 6.02 5.38
CA LEU A 6 -3.79 5.76 3.96
C LEU A 6 -3.37 4.32 3.67
N ILE A 7 -2.22 3.89 4.19
CA ILE A 7 -1.71 2.53 3.98
C ILE A 7 -2.63 1.50 4.64
N LEU A 8 -3.04 1.70 5.89
CA LEU A 8 -3.91 0.73 6.57
C LEU A 8 -5.19 0.43 5.78
N PHE A 9 -5.86 1.48 5.27
CA PHE A 9 -7.10 1.31 4.51
C PHE A 9 -6.87 0.88 3.05
N SER A 10 -5.68 1.11 2.47
CA SER A 10 -5.36 0.59 1.14
C SER A 10 -4.99 -0.89 1.15
N GLU A 11 -4.39 -1.36 2.22
CA GLU A 11 -3.93 -2.75 2.36
C GLU A 11 -5.04 -3.74 2.72
N ILE A 12 -6.03 -3.35 3.55
CA ILE A 12 -7.10 -4.25 3.94
C ILE A 12 -7.97 -4.59 2.72
N GLY A 13 -8.06 -5.88 2.40
CA GLY A 13 -8.80 -6.38 1.24
C GLY A 13 -8.03 -6.26 -0.09
N ASP A 14 -6.74 -5.94 -0.06
CA ASP A 14 -5.88 -5.95 -1.23
C ASP A 14 -5.27 -7.34 -1.46
N LYS A 15 -4.74 -7.57 -2.66
CA LYS A 15 -4.13 -8.85 -3.05
C LYS A 15 -3.09 -9.35 -2.04
N THR A 16 -2.22 -8.47 -1.57
CA THR A 16 -1.16 -8.81 -0.60
C THR A 16 -1.70 -9.15 0.77
N PHE A 17 -2.80 -8.55 1.19
CA PHE A 17 -3.54 -8.95 2.39
C PHE A 17 -4.04 -10.40 2.27
N PHE A 18 -4.69 -10.75 1.15
CA PHE A 18 -5.19 -12.10 0.93
C PHE A 18 -4.05 -13.12 0.77
N ILE A 19 -2.94 -12.78 0.11
CA ILE A 19 -1.74 -13.64 0.07
C ILE A 19 -1.27 -13.96 1.48
N ALA A 20 -1.16 -12.97 2.36
CA ALA A 20 -0.74 -13.17 3.74
C ALA A 20 -1.74 -14.04 4.53
N VAL A 21 -3.04 -13.84 4.36
CA VAL A 21 -4.09 -14.69 4.95
C VAL A 21 -3.93 -16.13 4.50
N LEU A 22 -3.95 -16.38 3.19
CA LEU A 22 -3.93 -17.72 2.60
C LEU A 22 -2.65 -18.50 2.96
N LEU A 23 -1.50 -17.83 2.94
CA LEU A 23 -0.25 -18.45 3.38
C LEU A 23 -0.25 -18.73 4.89
N ALA A 24 -0.77 -17.84 5.73
CA ALA A 24 -0.82 -18.03 7.17
C ALA A 24 -1.79 -19.14 7.62
N LEU A 25 -2.74 -19.52 6.78
CA LEU A 25 -3.61 -20.69 7.01
C LEU A 25 -2.89 -22.02 6.76
N GLN A 26 -1.85 -22.03 5.93
CA GLN A 26 -1.16 -23.23 5.46
C GLN A 26 0.26 -23.37 6.00
N GLN A 27 0.88 -22.27 6.44
CA GLN A 27 2.29 -22.16 6.77
C GLN A 27 2.51 -21.50 8.13
N ASP A 28 3.76 -21.43 8.59
CA ASP A 28 4.11 -20.74 9.82
C ASP A 28 3.79 -19.24 9.76
N LYS A 29 2.90 -18.80 10.64
CA LYS A 29 2.43 -17.41 10.69
C LYS A 29 3.53 -16.37 10.89
N LYS A 30 4.60 -16.71 11.62
CA LYS A 30 5.71 -15.78 11.89
C LYS A 30 6.58 -15.61 10.66
N ALA A 31 6.84 -16.68 9.95
CA ALA A 31 7.60 -16.65 8.70
C ALA A 31 6.82 -15.88 7.61
N VAL A 32 5.51 -16.13 7.48
CA VAL A 32 4.63 -15.38 6.57
C VAL A 32 4.61 -13.90 6.94
N PHE A 33 4.44 -13.56 8.22
CA PHE A 33 4.51 -12.17 8.67
C PHE A 33 5.86 -11.52 8.31
N ALA A 34 6.97 -12.20 8.60
CA ALA A 34 8.30 -11.67 8.33
C ALA A 34 8.55 -11.43 6.83
N GLY A 35 8.10 -12.35 5.97
CA GLY A 35 8.19 -12.20 4.51
C GLY A 35 7.33 -11.06 3.99
N THR A 36 6.05 -11.04 4.36
CA THR A 36 5.09 -10.01 3.93
C THR A 36 5.51 -8.62 4.41
N TYR A 37 5.68 -8.45 5.72
CA TYR A 37 6.06 -7.16 6.29
C TYR A 37 7.44 -6.69 5.82
N GLY A 38 8.39 -7.60 5.65
CA GLY A 38 9.70 -7.30 5.10
C GLY A 38 9.65 -6.74 3.68
N ALA A 39 8.82 -7.33 2.81
CA ALA A 39 8.60 -6.84 1.46
C ALA A 39 7.94 -5.46 1.45
N LEU A 40 6.86 -5.28 2.21
CA LEU A 40 6.14 -4.01 2.31
C LEU A 40 7.02 -2.89 2.88
N ALA A 41 7.88 -3.21 3.87
CA ALA A 41 8.85 -2.27 4.41
C ALA A 41 9.91 -1.87 3.36
N ALA A 42 10.42 -2.81 2.59
CA ALA A 42 11.34 -2.52 1.48
C ALA A 42 10.67 -1.64 0.42
N MET A 43 9.43 -1.95 0.04
CA MET A 43 8.64 -1.14 -0.90
C MET A 43 8.40 0.28 -0.37
N THR A 44 8.09 0.43 0.91
CA THR A 44 7.95 1.76 1.55
C THR A 44 9.23 2.59 1.40
N VAL A 45 10.40 1.99 1.68
CA VAL A 45 11.69 2.70 1.54
C VAL A 45 11.94 3.10 0.08
N ILE A 46 11.67 2.22 -0.87
CA ILE A 46 11.81 2.51 -2.30
C ILE A 46 10.86 3.65 -2.71
N SER A 47 9.58 3.56 -2.34
CA SER A 47 8.56 4.56 -2.66
C SER A 47 8.91 5.94 -2.11
N VAL A 48 9.31 6.00 -0.84
CA VAL A 48 9.70 7.28 -0.21
C VAL A 48 10.96 7.85 -0.85
N THR A 49 11.94 7.01 -1.19
CA THR A 49 13.15 7.47 -1.90
C THR A 49 12.81 8.05 -3.26
N LEU A 50 11.90 7.41 -4.01
CA LEU A 50 11.43 7.92 -5.30
C LEU A 50 10.64 9.23 -5.13
N GLY A 51 9.78 9.33 -4.11
CA GLY A 51 9.04 10.57 -3.82
C GLY A 51 9.97 11.73 -3.48
N GLN A 52 10.99 11.50 -2.65
CA GLN A 52 12.01 12.50 -2.34
C GLN A 52 12.86 12.89 -3.55
N PHE A 53 13.14 11.93 -4.44
CA PHE A 53 13.83 12.23 -5.69
C PHE A 53 12.99 13.15 -6.59
N LEU A 54 11.67 12.93 -6.68
CA LEU A 54 10.75 13.81 -7.42
C LEU A 54 10.73 15.22 -6.82
N HIS A 55 10.67 15.33 -5.49
CA HIS A 55 10.72 16.61 -4.80
C HIS A 55 12.03 17.37 -5.07
N GLN A 56 13.18 16.69 -5.00
CA GLN A 56 14.49 17.30 -5.32
C GLN A 56 14.61 17.71 -6.79
N LEU A 57 13.97 16.99 -7.72
CA LEU A 57 13.95 17.38 -9.12
C LEU A 57 13.21 18.71 -9.31
N ASP A 58 12.09 18.92 -8.61
CA ASP A 58 11.32 20.14 -8.67
C ASP A 58 12.16 21.34 -8.18
N GLU A 59 12.81 21.21 -7.02
CA GLU A 59 13.68 22.26 -6.46
C GLU A 59 14.87 22.63 -7.35
N ASN A 60 15.35 21.72 -8.20
CA ASN A 60 16.53 21.91 -9.04
C ASN A 60 16.21 22.21 -10.51
N LEU A 61 14.94 22.40 -10.87
CA LEU A 61 14.60 22.79 -12.24
C LEU A 61 15.18 24.16 -12.58
N PRO A 62 15.82 24.32 -13.76
CA PRO A 62 16.45 25.57 -14.17
C PRO A 62 15.45 26.70 -14.50
N PHE A 63 14.18 26.45 -14.35
CA PHE A 63 13.12 27.42 -14.51
C PHE A 63 12.58 27.76 -13.12
N GLU A 64 12.74 29.00 -12.67
CA GLU A 64 12.03 29.53 -11.51
C GLU A 64 10.52 29.53 -11.79
N THR A 65 9.91 28.35 -11.74
CA THR A 65 8.46 28.25 -11.72
C THR A 65 8.03 28.41 -10.28
N SER A 66 7.27 29.45 -9.97
CA SER A 66 6.57 29.61 -8.69
C SER A 66 5.44 28.57 -8.50
N VAL A 67 5.44 27.50 -9.26
CA VAL A 67 4.41 26.45 -9.27
C VAL A 67 5.00 25.20 -8.65
N PRO A 68 4.53 24.71 -7.51
CA PRO A 68 4.99 23.48 -6.85
C PRO A 68 4.47 22.24 -7.62
N TRP A 69 5.18 21.84 -8.67
CA TRP A 69 4.75 20.75 -9.56
C TRP A 69 4.68 19.39 -8.87
N ASP A 70 5.56 19.16 -7.89
CA ASP A 70 5.55 17.95 -7.06
C ASP A 70 4.26 17.81 -6.26
N ASP A 71 3.78 18.90 -5.62
CA ASP A 71 2.51 18.93 -4.90
C ASP A 71 1.32 18.69 -5.86
N PHE A 72 1.31 19.30 -7.04
CA PHE A 72 0.24 19.11 -8.03
C PHE A 72 0.23 17.70 -8.58
N LEU A 73 1.41 17.11 -8.85
CA LEU A 73 1.54 15.73 -9.28
C LEU A 73 1.06 14.77 -8.19
N ALA A 74 1.51 15.00 -6.94
CA ALA A 74 1.10 14.21 -5.78
C ALA A 74 -0.42 14.26 -5.57
N ALA A 75 -1.00 15.46 -5.57
CA ALA A 75 -2.45 15.64 -5.43
C ALA A 75 -3.22 14.97 -6.58
N GLY A 76 -2.73 15.08 -7.80
CA GLY A 76 -3.32 14.42 -8.98
C GLY A 76 -3.33 12.90 -8.87
N LEU A 77 -2.22 12.30 -8.44
CA LEU A 77 -2.12 10.85 -8.21
C LEU A 77 -3.04 10.40 -7.07
N LEU A 78 -3.02 11.11 -5.94
CA LEU A 78 -3.90 10.80 -4.81
C LEU A 78 -5.39 10.90 -5.21
N LEU A 79 -5.78 11.93 -5.97
CA LEU A 79 -7.14 12.07 -6.47
C LEU A 79 -7.51 10.93 -7.43
N PHE A 80 -6.62 10.59 -8.36
CA PHE A 80 -6.83 9.49 -9.31
C PHE A 80 -7.06 8.17 -8.58
N PHE A 81 -6.18 7.80 -7.65
CA PHE A 81 -6.32 6.55 -6.90
C PHE A 81 -7.52 6.59 -5.95
N GLY A 82 -7.85 7.74 -5.36
CA GLY A 82 -9.04 7.89 -4.54
C GLY A 82 -10.34 7.61 -5.32
N VAL A 83 -10.46 8.19 -6.50
CA VAL A 83 -11.61 7.94 -7.39
C VAL A 83 -11.64 6.49 -7.88
N GLN A 84 -10.48 5.93 -8.25
CA GLN A 84 -10.37 4.55 -8.69
C GLN A 84 -10.78 3.58 -7.58
N THR A 85 -10.31 3.79 -6.34
CA THR A 85 -10.64 2.96 -5.18
C THR A 85 -12.15 3.01 -4.86
N ILE A 86 -12.78 4.18 -4.96
CA ILE A 86 -14.25 4.30 -4.78
C ILE A 86 -15.00 3.55 -5.88
N ARG A 87 -14.55 3.65 -7.13
CA ARG A 87 -15.19 2.92 -8.24
C ARG A 87 -15.02 1.42 -8.10
N SER A 88 -13.85 0.94 -7.68
CA SER A 88 -13.63 -0.49 -7.44
C SER A 88 -14.53 -1.07 -6.34
N ALA A 89 -14.97 -0.25 -5.38
CA ALA A 89 -15.96 -0.66 -4.38
C ALA A 89 -17.32 -1.05 -4.98
N GLU A 90 -17.67 -0.52 -6.16
CA GLU A 90 -18.92 -0.82 -6.86
C GLU A 90 -18.80 -2.06 -7.78
N GLU A 91 -17.59 -2.41 -8.21
CA GLU A 91 -17.30 -3.44 -9.20
C GLU A 91 -16.93 -4.81 -8.59
N SER A 92 -17.05 -5.00 -7.28
CA SER A 92 -16.67 -6.26 -6.57
C SER A 92 -15.24 -6.73 -6.84
N LYS A 93 -14.30 -5.78 -7.00
CA LYS A 93 -12.90 -6.09 -7.32
C LYS A 93 -12.18 -6.88 -6.22
N ALA A 94 -12.69 -6.90 -5.03
CA ALA A 94 -12.10 -7.68 -3.96
C ALA A 94 -12.25 -9.20 -4.17
N GLU A 95 -13.31 -9.66 -4.85
CA GLU A 95 -13.39 -11.05 -5.31
C GLU A 95 -12.29 -11.36 -6.33
N GLU A 96 -11.94 -10.39 -7.21
CA GLU A 96 -10.82 -10.52 -8.16
C GLU A 96 -9.47 -10.55 -7.43
N GLU A 97 -9.26 -9.68 -6.43
CA GLU A 97 -8.03 -9.63 -5.63
C GLU A 97 -7.84 -10.93 -4.81
N GLU A 98 -8.92 -11.48 -4.25
CA GLU A 98 -8.89 -12.76 -3.55
C GLU A 98 -8.58 -13.93 -4.51
N GLU A 99 -9.19 -13.95 -5.70
CA GLU A 99 -8.95 -14.98 -6.72
C GLU A 99 -7.52 -14.93 -7.25
N ASP A 100 -7.01 -13.75 -7.55
CA ASP A 100 -5.63 -13.50 -7.93
C ASP A 100 -4.63 -13.95 -6.85
N ALA A 101 -4.96 -13.71 -5.58
CA ALA A 101 -4.15 -14.16 -4.45
C ALA A 101 -4.15 -15.70 -4.33
N LYS A 102 -5.30 -16.35 -4.55
CA LYS A 102 -5.41 -17.81 -4.58
C LYS A 102 -4.55 -18.42 -5.68
N GLU A 103 -4.64 -17.91 -6.91
CA GLU A 103 -3.79 -18.36 -8.01
C GLU A 103 -2.30 -18.22 -7.69
N ALA A 104 -1.91 -17.09 -7.13
CA ALA A 104 -0.52 -16.82 -6.78
C ALA A 104 0.01 -17.77 -5.70
N VAL A 105 -0.80 -18.10 -4.70
CA VAL A 105 -0.43 -19.03 -3.61
C VAL A 105 -0.44 -20.49 -4.08
N GLU A 106 -1.43 -20.90 -4.87
CA GLU A 106 -1.51 -22.26 -5.42
C GLU A 106 -0.29 -22.61 -6.29
N GLY A 107 0.23 -21.63 -7.02
CA GLY A 107 1.44 -21.77 -7.83
C GLY A 107 2.72 -22.07 -7.03
N LEU A 108 2.73 -21.83 -5.71
CA LEU A 108 3.92 -22.04 -4.87
C LEU A 108 4.13 -23.50 -4.39
N GLY A 109 3.09 -24.36 -4.51
CA GLY A 109 3.15 -25.71 -3.98
C GLY A 109 2.94 -25.80 -2.45
N SER A 110 2.67 -26.98 -1.95
CA SER A 110 2.05 -27.17 -0.64
C SER A 110 2.96 -27.20 0.57
N THR A 111 4.29 -27.21 0.44
CA THR A 111 5.16 -27.36 1.62
C THR A 111 6.54 -26.75 1.43
N PHE A 112 6.88 -25.79 2.27
CA PHE A 112 8.26 -25.31 2.41
C PHE A 112 8.97 -26.11 3.50
N ASN A 113 10.09 -26.75 3.15
CA ASN A 113 10.89 -27.54 4.11
C ASN A 113 11.86 -26.67 4.93
N ASP A 114 11.95 -25.37 4.60
CA ASP A 114 12.87 -24.41 5.21
C ASP A 114 12.16 -23.09 5.46
N GLU A 115 12.22 -22.60 6.70
CA GLU A 115 11.61 -21.34 7.14
C GLU A 115 12.15 -20.14 6.32
N MET A 116 13.47 -20.13 6.03
CA MET A 116 14.07 -19.07 5.22
C MET A 116 13.56 -19.07 3.78
N ALA A 117 13.31 -20.23 3.21
CA ALA A 117 12.72 -20.35 1.88
C ALA A 117 11.28 -19.82 1.88
N LEU A 118 10.50 -20.11 2.93
CA LEU A 118 9.15 -19.56 3.09
C LEU A 118 9.18 -18.03 3.20
N ILE A 119 10.04 -17.46 4.05
CA ILE A 119 10.20 -16.01 4.20
C ILE A 119 10.56 -15.36 2.86
N ALA A 120 11.58 -15.90 2.18
CA ALA A 120 12.07 -15.34 0.92
C ALA A 120 11.03 -15.42 -0.19
N THR A 121 10.31 -16.54 -0.30
CA THR A 121 9.26 -16.72 -1.31
C THR A 121 8.07 -15.83 -1.04
N THR A 122 7.61 -15.75 0.22
CA THR A 122 6.55 -14.81 0.61
C THR A 122 6.94 -13.37 0.31
N ALA A 123 8.17 -12.99 0.66
CA ALA A 123 8.67 -11.65 0.37
C ALA A 123 8.72 -11.35 -1.13
N ALA A 124 9.21 -12.30 -1.95
CA ALA A 124 9.27 -12.11 -3.39
C ALA A 124 7.88 -12.00 -4.02
N LEU A 125 6.92 -12.80 -3.55
CA LEU A 125 5.55 -12.78 -4.04
C LEU A 125 4.86 -11.45 -3.71
N VAL A 126 4.93 -11.01 -2.45
CA VAL A 126 4.36 -9.75 -2.00
C VAL A 126 5.04 -8.57 -2.68
N PHE A 127 6.36 -8.56 -2.77
CA PHE A 127 7.11 -7.51 -3.45
C PHE A 127 6.70 -7.39 -4.93
N GLY A 128 6.52 -8.53 -5.61
CA GLY A 128 6.07 -8.55 -7.00
C GLY A 128 4.64 -8.07 -7.17
N ALA A 129 3.75 -8.41 -6.24
CA ALA A 129 2.35 -7.97 -6.25
C ALA A 129 2.20 -6.47 -6.01
N GLU A 130 3.03 -5.91 -5.10
CA GLU A 130 3.02 -4.47 -4.78
C GLU A 130 3.69 -3.58 -5.84
N TRP A 131 4.49 -4.15 -6.74
CA TRP A 131 5.23 -3.35 -7.71
C TRP A 131 4.29 -2.67 -8.70
N GLY A 132 4.12 -1.36 -8.51
CA GLY A 132 3.22 -0.54 -9.36
C GLY A 132 1.77 -0.51 -8.89
N ASP A 133 1.46 -1.00 -7.68
CA ASP A 133 0.13 -0.90 -7.09
C ASP A 133 -0.19 0.52 -6.60
N LYS A 134 -1.47 0.73 -6.25
CA LYS A 134 -2.00 2.01 -5.72
C LYS A 134 -1.26 2.48 -4.46
N SER A 135 -0.91 1.56 -3.54
CA SER A 135 -0.18 1.88 -2.30
C SER A 135 1.24 2.37 -2.58
N PHE A 136 1.92 1.75 -3.55
CA PHE A 136 3.24 2.15 -4.03
C PHE A 136 3.25 3.59 -4.55
N PHE A 137 2.37 3.90 -5.52
CA PHE A 137 2.28 5.25 -6.08
C PHE A 137 1.78 6.29 -5.09
N ALA A 138 0.84 5.93 -4.22
CA ALA A 138 0.34 6.81 -3.17
C ALA A 138 1.44 7.19 -2.18
N THR A 139 2.30 6.24 -1.81
CA THR A 139 3.43 6.50 -0.92
C THR A 139 4.48 7.39 -1.59
N ILE A 140 4.75 7.21 -2.89
CA ILE A 140 5.60 8.12 -3.68
C ILE A 140 5.02 9.53 -3.66
N ALA A 141 3.73 9.67 -3.98
CA ALA A 141 3.05 10.96 -4.02
C ALA A 141 3.08 11.67 -2.66
N LEU A 142 2.75 10.93 -1.60
CA LEU A 142 2.75 11.48 -0.24
C LEU A 142 4.15 11.90 0.22
N ALA A 143 5.18 11.13 -0.14
CA ALA A 143 6.57 11.44 0.21
C ALA A 143 7.18 12.58 -0.61
N ALA A 144 6.61 12.88 -1.78
CA ALA A 144 6.98 14.08 -2.55
C ALA A 144 6.44 15.36 -1.90
N ALA A 145 5.23 15.30 -1.31
CA ALA A 145 4.53 16.47 -0.78
C ALA A 145 4.62 16.65 0.74
N ALA A 146 5.09 15.64 1.50
CA ALA A 146 5.09 15.64 2.96
C ALA A 146 6.45 15.23 3.53
N ASP A 147 6.62 15.41 4.86
CA ASP A 147 7.84 15.00 5.58
C ASP A 147 8.09 13.49 5.43
N PRO A 148 9.24 13.08 4.84
CA PRO A 148 9.51 11.68 4.52
C PRO A 148 9.60 10.79 5.76
N GLY A 149 10.07 11.30 6.90
CA GLY A 149 10.15 10.54 8.14
C GLY A 149 8.77 10.19 8.68
N GLN A 150 7.82 11.11 8.58
CA GLN A 150 6.43 10.85 8.97
C GLN A 150 5.74 9.88 8.01
N VAL A 151 6.05 9.96 6.71
CA VAL A 151 5.50 9.05 5.70
C VAL A 151 6.01 7.64 5.95
N VAL A 152 7.34 7.44 6.10
CA VAL A 152 7.94 6.13 6.41
C VAL A 152 7.35 5.56 7.70
N GLY A 153 7.39 6.33 8.80
CA GLY A 153 6.89 5.85 10.09
C GLY A 153 5.40 5.48 10.06
N GLY A 154 4.60 6.30 9.38
CA GLY A 154 3.17 6.05 9.21
C GLY A 154 2.90 4.82 8.32
N ALA A 155 3.55 4.72 7.17
CA ALA A 155 3.39 3.59 6.25
C ALA A 155 3.82 2.27 6.90
N LEU A 156 5.00 2.23 7.53
CA LEU A 156 5.46 1.03 8.23
C LEU A 156 4.49 0.59 9.35
N ALA A 157 3.94 1.54 10.10
CA ALA A 157 2.94 1.22 11.12
C ALA A 157 1.62 0.70 10.50
N GLY A 158 1.17 1.28 9.38
CA GLY A 158 0.00 0.81 8.64
C GLY A 158 0.19 -0.62 8.11
N HIS A 159 1.29 -0.88 7.43
CA HIS A 159 1.66 -2.22 6.94
C HIS A 159 1.78 -3.24 8.08
N PHE A 160 2.41 -2.85 9.21
CA PHE A 160 2.51 -3.72 10.36
C PHE A 160 1.13 -4.15 10.88
N ILE A 161 0.21 -3.20 11.05
CA ILE A 161 -1.15 -3.48 11.56
C ILE A 161 -1.93 -4.34 10.56
N ALA A 162 -1.89 -4.02 9.27
CA ALA A 162 -2.57 -4.78 8.23
C ALA A 162 -2.03 -6.21 8.14
N THR A 163 -0.70 -6.39 8.09
CA THR A 163 -0.07 -7.72 8.03
C THR A 163 -0.32 -8.53 9.30
N ALA A 164 -0.22 -7.91 10.49
CA ALA A 164 -0.54 -8.59 11.74
C ALA A 164 -2.00 -9.04 11.79
N GLY A 165 -2.92 -8.21 11.32
CA GLY A 165 -4.33 -8.57 11.15
C GLY A 165 -4.50 -9.75 10.19
N ALA A 166 -3.90 -9.70 9.01
CA ALA A 166 -3.98 -10.75 8.00
C ALA A 166 -3.52 -12.11 8.54
N VAL A 167 -2.33 -12.18 9.16
CA VAL A 167 -1.78 -13.47 9.63
C VAL A 167 -2.41 -14.00 10.91
N THR A 168 -3.06 -13.16 11.74
CA THR A 168 -3.63 -13.60 13.01
C THR A 168 -5.10 -13.96 12.93
N ILE A 169 -5.90 -13.13 12.30
CA ILE A 169 -7.36 -13.22 12.28
C ILE A 169 -7.95 -13.02 10.87
N GLY A 170 -7.12 -13.14 9.82
CA GLY A 170 -7.54 -12.88 8.44
C GLY A 170 -8.69 -13.78 7.96
N ASP A 171 -8.69 -15.05 8.39
CA ASP A 171 -9.76 -16.02 8.16
C ASP A 171 -11.12 -15.59 8.76
N VAL A 172 -11.09 -14.81 9.85
CA VAL A 172 -12.29 -14.27 10.49
C VAL A 172 -12.65 -12.89 9.96
N ILE A 173 -11.63 -12.05 9.72
CA ILE A 173 -11.84 -10.66 9.25
C ILE A 173 -12.49 -10.64 7.87
N GLY A 174 -12.10 -11.53 6.95
CA GLY A 174 -12.67 -11.60 5.61
C GLY A 174 -14.19 -11.74 5.60
N ASP A 175 -14.75 -12.46 6.57
CA ASP A 175 -16.20 -12.67 6.68
C ASP A 175 -16.96 -11.46 7.29
N TYR A 176 -16.29 -10.58 8.03
CA TYR A 176 -16.94 -9.50 8.79
C TYR A 176 -16.65 -8.09 8.26
N ILE A 177 -15.55 -7.88 7.56
CA ILE A 177 -15.22 -6.57 7.00
C ILE A 177 -15.82 -6.46 5.60
N SER A 178 -16.77 -5.54 5.44
CA SER A 178 -17.26 -5.18 4.12
C SER A 178 -16.15 -4.43 3.36
N GLU A 179 -15.55 -5.10 2.37
CA GLU A 179 -14.55 -4.55 1.47
C GLU A 179 -15.01 -3.25 0.81
N ARG A 180 -16.32 -3.16 0.51
CA ARG A 180 -16.96 -1.94 0.02
C ARG A 180 -16.80 -0.79 1.01
N VAL A 181 -16.96 -1.03 2.31
CA VAL A 181 -16.77 0.00 3.35
C VAL A 181 -15.31 0.40 3.45
N VAL A 182 -14.38 -0.56 3.37
CA VAL A 182 -12.93 -0.29 3.37
C VAL A 182 -12.53 0.54 2.14
N ALA A 183 -13.01 0.17 0.96
CA ALA A 183 -12.72 0.88 -0.28
C ALA A 183 -13.29 2.31 -0.27
N TYR A 184 -14.52 2.52 0.24
CA TYR A 184 -15.05 3.87 0.42
C TYR A 184 -14.26 4.69 1.44
N ALA A 185 -13.87 4.10 2.56
CA ALA A 185 -13.05 4.77 3.58
C ALA A 185 -11.65 5.12 3.02
N GLY A 186 -10.97 4.16 2.41
CA GLY A 186 -9.66 4.37 1.80
C GLY A 186 -9.69 5.40 0.67
N GLY A 187 -10.60 5.25 -0.28
CA GLY A 187 -10.77 6.19 -1.39
C GLY A 187 -11.11 7.61 -0.94
N SER A 188 -11.95 7.75 0.11
CA SER A 188 -12.24 9.06 0.71
C SER A 188 -11.02 9.68 1.38
N LEU A 189 -10.16 8.89 2.04
CA LEU A 189 -8.90 9.37 2.61
C LEU A 189 -7.92 9.83 1.53
N PHE A 190 -7.80 9.10 0.42
CA PHE A 190 -7.01 9.53 -0.74
C PHE A 190 -7.45 10.91 -1.25
N ILE A 191 -8.77 11.11 -1.42
CA ILE A 191 -9.32 12.38 -1.88
C ILE A 191 -9.08 13.49 -0.85
N LEU A 192 -9.27 13.20 0.44
CA LEU A 192 -9.02 14.17 1.52
C LEU A 192 -7.56 14.63 1.53
N PHE A 193 -6.62 13.71 1.36
CA PHE A 193 -5.19 14.04 1.30
C PHE A 193 -4.83 14.79 0.02
N ALA A 194 -5.43 14.44 -1.12
CA ALA A 194 -5.28 15.21 -2.36
C ALA A 194 -5.71 16.67 -2.18
N VAL A 195 -6.86 16.91 -1.55
CA VAL A 195 -7.35 18.26 -1.26
C VAL A 195 -6.41 18.98 -0.29
N GLY A 196 -5.95 18.32 0.76
CA GLY A 196 -4.96 18.88 1.69
C GLY A 196 -3.67 19.32 0.98
N THR A 197 -3.10 18.44 0.16
CA THR A 197 -1.89 18.74 -0.64
C THR A 197 -2.11 19.92 -1.58
N LEU A 198 -3.29 20.02 -2.23
CA LEU A 198 -3.62 21.18 -3.08
C LEU A 198 -3.72 22.48 -2.26
N VAL A 199 -4.36 22.45 -1.09
CA VAL A 199 -4.44 23.62 -0.22
C VAL A 199 -3.05 24.08 0.21
N ASP A 200 -2.18 23.15 0.57
CA ASP A 200 -0.80 23.47 0.94
C ASP A 200 -0.01 24.04 -0.26
N ALA A 201 -0.18 23.47 -1.46
CA ALA A 201 0.44 23.97 -2.70
C ALA A 201 0.05 25.42 -3.05
N PHE A 202 -1.21 25.79 -2.81
CA PHE A 202 -1.69 27.17 -3.05
C PHE A 202 -1.28 28.17 -1.96
N ASN A 203 -0.79 27.71 -0.82
CA ASN A 203 -0.35 28.54 0.30
C ASN A 203 1.18 28.72 0.37
N LYS A 204 1.93 28.04 -0.52
CA LYS A 204 3.39 28.21 -0.71
C LYS A 204 3.65 29.40 -1.61
#